data_3df39439749e16f5313b8ebf4e14a2ba
#
_entry.id   3df39439749e16f5313b8ebf4e14a2ba
#
_cell.length_a   1.000
_cell.length_b   1.000
_cell.length_c   1.000
_cell.angle_alpha   90.00
_cell.angle_beta   90.00
_cell.angle_gamma   90.00
#
_symmetry.space_group_name_H-M   'P 1'
#
loop_
_entity.id
_entity.type
_entity.pdbx_description
1 polymer ?
#
loop_
_entity_poly.entity_id
_entity_poly.type
_entity_poly.pdbx_seq_one_letter_code
_entity_poly.pdbx_strand_id
1 'polypeptide(L)'
;MPGLSPETRAKLKTVSTATLMTALYKRGFRNQMIQGVLPLRKGGGTMVGEAYTLRYMPAREDLNPITVFRDRAHPQRKAVEECPPGAVFVIDSRKDARAASAGSILATRLMVRGCAGLVTDGGFRDADEIVALDMPSYHARPSAPTNLTVHQAIDINVPIGCGDAPVFPGDVIVGDGDGVAVIPAHIADEVADEAVEMTAYEDFVTEEVRKGRSILGLYPATDEQSLADFAAWRKQTGR
;
A
#
# COMPACT_ATOMS: atom_id res chain seq x y z
N MET A 1 -15.30 11.57 5.63
CA MET A 1 -15.77 10.92 4.39
C MET A 1 -16.30 9.56 4.79
N PRO A 2 -17.29 8.98 4.10
CA PRO A 2 -17.66 7.59 4.33
C PRO A 2 -16.43 6.70 4.08
N GLY A 3 -16.27 5.66 4.89
CA GLY A 3 -15.14 4.73 4.78
C GLY A 3 -15.22 3.89 3.50
N LEU A 4 -14.12 3.22 3.16
CA LEU A 4 -14.03 2.31 2.01
C LEU A 4 -15.08 1.22 2.08
N SER A 5 -15.94 1.12 1.05
CA SER A 5 -17.02 0.13 1.03
C SER A 5 -16.45 -1.31 0.99
N PRO A 6 -17.16 -2.30 1.57
CA PRO A 6 -16.76 -3.70 1.46
C PRO A 6 -16.66 -4.17 0.00
N GLU A 7 -17.52 -3.65 -0.88
CA GLU A 7 -17.53 -3.99 -2.31
C GLU A 7 -16.25 -3.47 -2.99
N THR A 8 -15.93 -2.19 -2.83
CA THR A 8 -14.72 -1.57 -3.41
C THR A 8 -13.46 -2.25 -2.87
N ARG A 9 -13.42 -2.55 -1.56
CA ARG A 9 -12.32 -3.31 -0.97
C ARG A 9 -12.17 -4.70 -1.61
N ALA A 10 -13.26 -5.40 -1.88
CA ALA A 10 -13.22 -6.71 -2.54
C ALA A 10 -12.69 -6.59 -3.98
N LYS A 11 -13.15 -5.60 -4.75
CA LYS A 11 -12.65 -5.32 -6.11
C LYS A 11 -11.14 -5.04 -6.09
N LEU A 12 -10.67 -4.16 -5.22
CA LEU A 12 -9.25 -3.79 -5.11
C LEU A 12 -8.35 -4.97 -4.70
N LYS A 13 -8.88 -5.98 -4.02
CA LYS A 13 -8.12 -7.20 -3.71
C LYS A 13 -7.88 -8.11 -4.91
N THR A 14 -8.62 -7.93 -6.00
CA THR A 14 -8.53 -8.76 -7.22
C THR A 14 -7.71 -8.16 -8.34
N VAL A 15 -7.23 -6.93 -8.17
CA VAL A 15 -6.49 -6.18 -9.19
C VAL A 15 -5.04 -5.93 -8.74
N SER A 16 -4.12 -5.81 -9.68
CA SER A 16 -2.71 -5.52 -9.41
C SER A 16 -2.47 -4.02 -9.18
N THR A 17 -1.43 -3.69 -8.40
CA THR A 17 -0.98 -2.29 -8.30
C THR A 17 -0.57 -1.73 -9.67
N ALA A 18 -0.03 -2.52 -10.58
CA ALA A 18 0.31 -2.12 -11.94
C ALA A 18 -0.93 -1.64 -12.74
N THR A 19 -2.04 -2.39 -12.68
CA THR A 19 -3.30 -2.02 -13.32
C THR A 19 -3.88 -0.74 -12.67
N LEU A 20 -3.84 -0.65 -11.33
CA LEU A 20 -4.27 0.55 -10.59
C LEU A 20 -3.46 1.79 -10.99
N MET A 21 -2.15 1.67 -11.12
CA MET A 21 -1.29 2.78 -11.55
C MET A 21 -1.63 3.23 -12.97
N THR A 22 -2.01 2.33 -13.86
CA THR A 22 -2.49 2.67 -15.22
C THR A 22 -3.83 3.41 -15.17
N ALA A 23 -4.78 2.96 -14.35
CA ALA A 23 -6.07 3.64 -14.16
C ALA A 23 -5.90 5.05 -13.58
N LEU A 24 -4.99 5.22 -12.62
CA LEU A 24 -4.64 6.52 -12.05
C LEU A 24 -3.93 7.42 -13.08
N TYR A 25 -3.02 6.85 -13.90
CA TYR A 25 -2.34 7.58 -14.97
C TYR A 25 -3.31 8.18 -15.98
N LYS A 26 -4.34 7.43 -16.39
CA LYS A 26 -5.42 7.92 -17.29
C LYS A 26 -6.15 9.13 -16.72
N ARG A 27 -6.25 9.22 -15.38
CA ARG A 27 -6.87 10.35 -14.65
C ARG A 27 -5.93 11.52 -14.39
N GLY A 28 -4.70 11.47 -14.91
CA GLY A 28 -3.70 12.54 -14.74
C GLY A 28 -2.81 12.41 -13.51
N PHE A 29 -2.99 11.40 -12.66
CA PHE A 29 -2.12 11.15 -11.51
C PHE A 29 -0.79 10.54 -11.96
N ARG A 30 0.33 11.02 -11.39
CA ARG A 30 1.70 10.62 -11.78
C ARG A 30 2.53 10.11 -10.61
N ASN A 31 2.16 10.47 -9.39
CA ASN A 31 2.95 10.22 -8.20
C ASN A 31 2.12 9.52 -7.12
N GLN A 32 1.61 8.34 -7.42
CA GLN A 32 0.73 7.57 -6.55
C GLN A 32 1.32 6.21 -6.15
N MET A 33 2.61 6.00 -6.42
CA MET A 33 3.36 4.83 -5.98
C MET A 33 4.35 5.24 -4.89
N ILE A 34 4.28 4.61 -3.72
CA ILE A 34 5.24 4.81 -2.64
C ILE A 34 6.58 4.21 -3.08
N GLN A 35 7.56 5.09 -3.36
CA GLN A 35 8.84 4.68 -3.91
C GLN A 35 9.74 4.03 -2.86
N GLY A 36 10.56 3.07 -3.30
CA GLY A 36 11.61 2.47 -2.50
C GLY A 36 11.13 1.49 -1.44
N VAL A 37 9.86 1.07 -1.47
CA VAL A 37 9.31 0.08 -0.54
C VAL A 37 8.94 -1.21 -1.25
N LEU A 38 9.21 -2.33 -0.60
CA LEU A 38 8.89 -3.67 -1.09
C LEU A 38 8.21 -4.48 0.01
N PRO A 39 7.40 -5.49 -0.37
CA PRO A 39 6.81 -6.39 0.61
C PRO A 39 7.90 -7.16 1.37
N LEU A 40 7.76 -7.21 2.68
CA LEU A 40 8.65 -7.97 3.53
C LEU A 40 8.52 -9.49 3.28
N ARG A 41 7.29 -9.95 3.03
CA ARG A 41 6.98 -11.33 2.63
C ARG A 41 6.47 -11.37 1.18
N LYS A 42 7.18 -12.09 0.31
CA LYS A 42 6.72 -12.32 -1.06
C LYS A 42 5.49 -13.24 -1.07
N GLY A 43 4.54 -12.96 -1.95
CA GLY A 43 3.34 -13.81 -2.11
C GLY A 43 2.32 -13.72 -0.97
N GLY A 44 2.35 -12.64 -0.18
CA GLY A 44 1.46 -12.40 0.96
C GLY A 44 0.02 -11.97 0.62
N GLY A 45 -0.38 -12.00 -0.65
CA GLY A 45 -1.68 -11.49 -1.09
C GLY A 45 -1.71 -9.97 -1.24
N THR A 46 -2.88 -9.44 -1.59
CA THR A 46 -3.08 -7.99 -1.78
C THR A 46 -3.53 -7.33 -0.49
N MET A 47 -2.75 -6.37 -0.01
CA MET A 47 -3.11 -5.46 1.09
C MET A 47 -4.08 -4.40 0.58
N VAL A 48 -5.20 -4.17 1.29
CA VAL A 48 -6.13 -3.06 0.99
C VAL A 48 -6.67 -2.47 2.28
N GLY A 49 -6.53 -1.15 2.45
CA GLY A 49 -7.08 -0.44 3.59
C GLY A 49 -6.96 1.07 3.47
N GLU A 50 -7.62 1.79 4.37
CA GLU A 50 -7.53 3.25 4.43
C GLU A 50 -6.27 3.67 5.18
N ALA A 51 -5.61 4.72 4.71
CA ALA A 51 -4.39 5.23 5.33
C ALA A 51 -4.66 5.82 6.72
N TYR A 52 -3.94 5.33 7.73
CA TYR A 52 -3.76 5.97 9.02
C TYR A 52 -2.29 6.32 9.18
N THR A 53 -1.96 7.60 9.25
CA THR A 53 -0.61 8.09 9.02
C THR A 53 0.14 8.47 10.30
N LEU A 54 1.45 8.25 10.29
CA LEU A 54 2.39 8.72 11.31
C LEU A 54 3.54 9.48 10.63
N ARG A 55 3.81 10.72 11.09
CA ARG A 55 4.88 11.55 10.54
C ARG A 55 6.08 11.61 11.48
N TYR A 56 7.27 11.38 10.91
CA TYR A 56 8.54 11.59 11.58
C TYR A 56 9.26 12.84 11.08
N MET A 57 10.03 13.45 11.97
CA MET A 57 11.07 14.43 11.66
C MET A 57 12.44 13.90 12.09
N PRO A 58 13.57 14.57 11.71
CA PRO A 58 14.88 14.24 12.26
C PRO A 58 14.88 14.28 13.79
N ALA A 59 15.45 13.26 14.41
CA ALA A 59 15.60 13.25 15.87
C ALA A 59 16.57 14.33 16.32
N ARG A 60 16.29 14.90 17.48
CA ARG A 60 17.22 15.74 18.25
C ARG A 60 17.53 15.02 19.55
N GLU A 61 18.81 14.73 19.79
CA GLU A 61 19.26 13.75 20.80
C GLU A 61 18.86 14.12 22.22
N ASP A 62 18.84 15.42 22.54
CA ASP A 62 18.43 15.94 23.86
C ASP A 62 16.91 15.79 24.13
N LEU A 63 16.10 15.68 23.07
CA LEU A 63 14.65 15.51 23.17
C LEU A 63 14.19 14.06 23.00
N ASN A 64 15.10 13.16 22.59
CA ASN A 64 14.76 11.77 22.25
C ASN A 64 15.54 10.72 23.07
N PRO A 65 15.70 10.87 24.40
CA PRO A 65 16.24 9.79 25.21
C PRO A 65 15.27 8.61 25.21
N ILE A 66 15.77 7.37 25.42
CA ILE A 66 14.93 6.16 25.42
C ILE A 66 13.73 6.23 26.39
N THR A 67 13.84 7.08 27.39
CA THR A 67 12.79 7.29 28.40
C THR A 67 11.55 8.00 27.90
N VAL A 68 11.57 8.61 26.67
CA VAL A 68 10.36 9.22 26.07
C VAL A 68 9.24 8.18 25.89
N PHE A 69 9.57 6.90 25.74
CA PHE A 69 8.58 5.84 25.64
C PHE A 69 7.81 5.52 26.94
N ARG A 70 8.18 6.13 28.06
CA ARG A 70 7.39 6.08 29.31
C ARG A 70 6.14 6.94 29.23
N ASP A 71 6.15 7.95 28.34
CA ASP A 71 4.98 8.78 28.09
C ASP A 71 3.99 8.00 27.22
N ARG A 72 2.79 7.78 27.77
CA ARG A 72 1.67 7.12 27.03
C ARG A 72 1.15 7.97 25.88
N ALA A 73 1.38 9.29 25.89
CA ALA A 73 1.01 10.20 24.83
C ALA A 73 2.07 10.28 23.71
N HIS A 74 3.20 9.55 23.85
CA HIS A 74 4.23 9.54 22.80
C HIS A 74 3.63 9.17 21.43
N PRO A 75 3.76 10.03 20.39
CA PRO A 75 2.99 9.91 19.15
C PRO A 75 3.08 8.52 18.48
N GLN A 76 4.27 7.90 18.43
CA GLN A 76 4.41 6.56 17.83
C GLN A 76 3.58 5.50 18.59
N ARG A 77 3.62 5.50 19.92
CA ARG A 77 2.89 4.52 20.74
C ARG A 77 1.39 4.77 20.65
N LYS A 78 1.00 6.04 20.77
CA LYS A 78 -0.38 6.47 20.65
C LYS A 78 -0.97 6.10 19.28
N ALA A 79 -0.25 6.38 18.18
CA ALA A 79 -0.71 6.05 16.84
C ALA A 79 -0.96 4.55 16.65
N VAL A 80 -0.09 3.68 17.18
CA VAL A 80 -0.29 2.22 17.14
C VAL A 80 -1.55 1.80 17.92
N GLU A 81 -1.81 2.43 19.07
CA GLU A 81 -3.01 2.13 19.87
C GLU A 81 -4.31 2.70 19.27
N GLU A 82 -4.23 3.76 18.50
CA GLU A 82 -5.41 4.42 17.90
C GLU A 82 -5.70 3.99 16.46
N CYS A 83 -4.77 3.31 15.77
CA CYS A 83 -4.97 2.85 14.40
C CYS A 83 -6.24 1.99 14.30
N PRO A 84 -7.22 2.36 13.46
CA PRO A 84 -8.49 1.63 13.37
C PRO A 84 -8.32 0.23 12.75
N PRO A 85 -9.18 -0.74 13.13
CA PRO A 85 -9.26 -2.01 12.41
C PRO A 85 -9.54 -1.79 10.91
N GLY A 86 -8.88 -2.57 10.05
CA GLY A 86 -9.00 -2.47 8.60
C GLY A 86 -8.21 -1.35 7.95
N ALA A 87 -7.59 -0.44 8.74
CA ALA A 87 -6.70 0.59 8.21
C ALA A 87 -5.30 0.04 7.91
N VAL A 88 -4.58 0.69 7.00
CA VAL A 88 -3.15 0.51 6.76
C VAL A 88 -2.40 1.60 7.50
N PHE A 89 -1.49 1.20 8.40
CA PHE A 89 -0.64 2.12 9.13
C PHE A 89 0.55 2.54 8.25
N VAL A 90 0.59 3.83 7.87
CA VAL A 90 1.61 4.37 6.97
C VAL A 90 2.53 5.34 7.70
N ILE A 91 3.83 5.05 7.70
CA ILE A 91 4.84 5.85 8.42
C ILE A 91 5.73 6.58 7.41
N ASP A 92 5.71 7.91 7.46
CA ASP A 92 6.68 8.75 6.78
C ASP A 92 7.99 8.80 7.60
N SER A 93 9.00 8.10 7.14
CA SER A 93 10.35 8.11 7.71
C SER A 93 11.32 8.96 6.88
N ARG A 94 10.79 9.79 5.98
CA ARG A 94 11.59 10.70 5.13
C ARG A 94 12.61 9.93 4.27
N LYS A 95 12.28 8.70 3.88
CA LYS A 95 13.18 7.75 3.17
C LYS A 95 14.49 7.45 3.92
N ASP A 96 14.55 7.70 5.22
CA ASP A 96 15.73 7.43 6.03
C ASP A 96 15.60 6.07 6.71
N ALA A 97 16.20 5.04 6.11
CA ALA A 97 16.19 3.68 6.62
C ALA A 97 17.43 3.34 7.49
N ARG A 98 18.17 4.34 8.01
CA ARG A 98 19.29 4.11 8.93
C ARG A 98 18.84 3.63 10.31
N ALA A 99 17.58 3.89 10.66
CA ALA A 99 16.94 3.31 11.84
C ALA A 99 15.57 2.74 11.49
N ALA A 100 15.06 1.88 12.38
CA ALA A 100 13.75 1.28 12.20
C ALA A 100 12.64 2.28 12.48
N SER A 101 11.61 2.31 11.64
CA SER A 101 10.36 3.03 11.89
C SER A 101 9.52 2.32 12.95
N ALA A 102 9.55 0.98 12.93
CA ALA A 102 8.85 0.09 13.84
C ALA A 102 9.61 -1.23 14.00
N GLY A 103 9.25 -2.00 15.02
CA GLY A 103 9.72 -3.37 15.25
C GLY A 103 8.56 -4.32 15.48
N SER A 104 8.88 -5.60 15.73
CA SER A 104 7.91 -6.70 15.83
C SER A 104 6.81 -6.47 16.86
N ILE A 105 7.10 -5.90 18.02
CA ILE A 105 6.09 -5.63 19.07
C ILE A 105 5.00 -4.67 18.54
N LEU A 106 5.39 -3.60 17.84
CA LEU A 106 4.42 -2.65 17.30
C LEU A 106 3.63 -3.26 16.13
N ALA A 107 4.30 -4.00 15.26
CA ALA A 107 3.65 -4.72 14.17
C ALA A 107 2.65 -5.77 14.70
N THR A 108 3.04 -6.55 15.71
CA THR A 108 2.14 -7.50 16.38
C THR A 108 0.92 -6.79 16.98
N ARG A 109 1.12 -5.64 17.62
CA ARG A 109 0.01 -4.88 18.19
C ARG A 109 -0.96 -4.39 17.13
N LEU A 110 -0.46 -3.86 16.00
CA LEU A 110 -1.29 -3.46 14.85
C LEU A 110 -2.08 -4.64 14.30
N MET A 111 -1.44 -5.80 14.12
CA MET A 111 -2.10 -7.02 13.67
C MET A 111 -3.24 -7.45 14.62
N VAL A 112 -2.98 -7.49 15.93
CA VAL A 112 -3.98 -7.86 16.96
C VAL A 112 -5.13 -6.87 17.00
N ARG A 113 -4.89 -5.60 16.65
CA ARG A 113 -5.94 -4.58 16.51
C ARG A 113 -6.76 -4.72 15.21
N GLY A 114 -6.37 -5.64 14.33
CA GLY A 114 -7.06 -5.89 13.05
C GLY A 114 -6.68 -4.90 11.94
N CYS A 115 -5.52 -4.26 12.03
CA CYS A 115 -5.03 -3.42 10.93
C CYS A 115 -4.78 -4.25 9.68
N ALA A 116 -5.02 -3.68 8.50
CA ALA A 116 -4.90 -4.36 7.21
C ALA A 116 -3.43 -4.45 6.73
N GLY A 117 -2.54 -3.64 7.28
CA GLY A 117 -1.14 -3.65 6.90
C GLY A 117 -0.30 -2.55 7.55
N LEU A 118 1.00 -2.61 7.30
CA LEU A 118 2.00 -1.68 7.79
C LEU A 118 2.95 -1.28 6.67
N VAL A 119 3.13 0.02 6.44
CA VAL A 119 3.99 0.58 5.37
C VAL A 119 4.93 1.64 5.95
N THR A 120 6.19 1.61 5.53
CA THR A 120 7.16 2.68 5.80
C THR A 120 8.15 2.85 4.66
N ASP A 121 8.51 4.06 4.33
CA ASP A 121 9.66 4.37 3.46
C ASP A 121 11.01 4.35 4.21
N GLY A 122 10.99 3.93 5.47
CA GLY A 122 12.15 3.66 6.32
C GLY A 122 12.44 2.17 6.50
N GLY A 123 13.00 1.80 7.65
CA GLY A 123 13.36 0.44 7.98
C GLY A 123 12.38 -0.24 8.95
N PHE A 124 12.43 -1.59 9.00
CA PHE A 124 11.92 -2.36 10.13
C PHE A 124 13.05 -3.07 10.85
N ARG A 125 12.99 -3.13 12.17
CA ARG A 125 13.78 -4.07 12.97
C ARG A 125 12.98 -5.33 13.26
N ASP A 126 13.65 -6.39 13.66
CA ASP A 126 13.01 -7.68 13.94
C ASP A 126 12.24 -8.20 12.69
N ALA A 127 12.86 -8.06 11.51
CA ALA A 127 12.21 -8.29 10.23
C ALA A 127 11.69 -9.73 10.08
N ASP A 128 12.43 -10.72 10.56
CA ASP A 128 12.04 -12.14 10.51
C ASP A 128 10.78 -12.41 11.36
N GLU A 129 10.64 -11.72 12.49
CA GLU A 129 9.47 -11.83 13.36
C GLU A 129 8.25 -11.17 12.68
N ILE A 130 8.45 -10.01 12.01
CA ILE A 130 7.38 -9.33 11.28
C ILE A 130 6.91 -10.18 10.08
N VAL A 131 7.84 -10.84 9.36
CA VAL A 131 7.49 -11.77 8.26
C VAL A 131 6.56 -12.88 8.72
N ALA A 132 6.72 -13.35 9.96
CA ALA A 132 5.91 -14.42 10.52
C ALA A 132 4.48 -13.98 10.91
N LEU A 133 4.20 -12.67 10.95
CA LEU A 133 2.86 -12.15 11.24
C LEU A 133 1.92 -12.34 10.03
N ASP A 134 0.65 -12.59 10.31
CA ASP A 134 -0.41 -12.61 9.27
C ASP A 134 -0.92 -11.18 8.97
N MET A 135 0.00 -10.30 8.65
CA MET A 135 -0.27 -8.92 8.27
C MET A 135 0.75 -8.46 7.23
N PRO A 136 0.32 -8.06 6.01
CA PRO A 136 1.20 -7.52 4.99
C PRO A 136 1.98 -6.30 5.51
N SER A 137 3.29 -6.30 5.29
CA SER A 137 4.18 -5.24 5.75
C SER A 137 5.17 -4.87 4.65
N TYR A 138 5.38 -3.55 4.46
CA TYR A 138 6.22 -2.99 3.39
C TYR A 138 7.24 -2.02 3.96
N HIS A 139 8.49 -2.13 3.52
CA HIS A 139 9.58 -1.29 4.00
C HIS A 139 10.66 -1.06 2.93
N ALA A 140 11.55 -0.11 3.16
CA ALA A 140 12.70 0.09 2.28
C ALA A 140 13.77 -0.98 2.49
N ARG A 141 14.06 -1.35 3.76
CA ARG A 141 15.03 -2.40 4.13
C ARG A 141 14.96 -2.75 5.61
N PRO A 142 15.56 -3.89 6.04
CA PRO A 142 15.78 -4.15 7.46
C PRO A 142 16.75 -3.13 8.08
N SER A 143 16.52 -2.75 9.35
CA SER A 143 17.37 -1.82 10.09
C SER A 143 17.24 -2.04 11.60
N ALA A 144 18.33 -2.44 12.27
CA ALA A 144 18.33 -2.79 13.69
C ALA A 144 18.24 -1.61 14.68
N PRO A 145 18.82 -0.40 14.40
CA PRO A 145 18.77 0.71 15.36
C PRO A 145 17.33 1.14 15.65
N THR A 146 17.06 1.55 16.90
CA THR A 146 15.75 2.11 17.29
C THR A 146 15.44 3.41 16.54
N ASN A 147 14.15 3.70 16.32
CA ASN A 147 13.71 4.93 15.64
C ASN A 147 14.33 6.21 16.23
N LEU A 148 14.49 6.30 17.54
CA LEU A 148 15.04 7.49 18.21
C LEU A 148 16.46 7.87 17.76
N THR A 149 17.16 6.97 17.07
CA THR A 149 18.49 7.26 16.51
C THR A 149 18.42 8.34 15.41
N VAL A 150 17.38 8.36 14.60
CA VAL A 150 17.22 9.33 13.49
C VAL A 150 15.80 9.88 13.34
N HIS A 151 14.82 9.34 14.05
CA HIS A 151 13.41 9.70 13.90
C HIS A 151 12.79 10.18 15.21
N GLN A 152 12.12 11.31 15.17
CA GLN A 152 11.21 11.80 16.20
C GLN A 152 9.78 11.77 15.64
N ALA A 153 8.89 11.05 16.31
CA ALA A 153 7.46 11.06 15.98
C ALA A 153 6.84 12.38 16.39
N ILE A 154 6.12 13.06 15.50
CA ILE A 154 5.56 14.40 15.74
C ILE A 154 4.06 14.47 15.55
N ASP A 155 3.51 13.88 14.50
CA ASP A 155 2.10 14.02 14.17
C ASP A 155 1.46 12.68 13.80
N ILE A 156 0.18 12.55 14.16
CA ILE A 156 -0.65 11.38 13.92
C ILE A 156 -1.80 11.78 13.01
N ASN A 157 -2.09 10.95 12.01
CA ASN A 157 -3.24 11.08 11.12
C ASN A 157 -3.31 12.45 10.41
N VAL A 158 -2.18 12.89 9.87
CA VAL A 158 -1.99 14.10 9.07
C VAL A 158 -1.47 13.72 7.67
N PRO A 159 -1.57 14.61 6.66
CA PRO A 159 -0.93 14.38 5.36
C PRO A 159 0.58 14.20 5.50
N ILE A 160 1.12 13.22 4.78
CA ILE A 160 2.54 12.85 4.79
C ILE A 160 3.07 12.67 3.37
N GLY A 161 4.41 12.58 3.22
CA GLY A 161 5.10 12.30 1.96
C GLY A 161 5.87 10.98 2.02
N CYS A 162 5.18 9.85 2.09
CA CYS A 162 5.83 8.55 2.18
C CYS A 162 6.38 8.12 0.82
N GLY A 163 7.68 7.85 0.72
CA GLY A 163 8.35 7.43 -0.52
C GLY A 163 8.06 8.37 -1.71
N ASP A 164 8.05 9.67 -1.49
CA ASP A 164 7.69 10.73 -2.45
C ASP A 164 6.22 10.72 -2.91
N ALA A 165 5.39 9.79 -2.47
CA ALA A 165 3.96 9.83 -2.75
C ALA A 165 3.21 10.64 -1.68
N PRO A 166 2.27 11.52 -2.06
CA PRO A 166 1.39 12.16 -1.10
C PRO A 166 0.40 11.15 -0.55
N VAL A 167 0.30 11.02 0.77
CA VAL A 167 -0.65 10.15 1.45
C VAL A 167 -1.47 10.99 2.41
N PHE A 168 -2.76 11.09 2.15
CA PHE A 168 -3.70 11.76 3.05
C PHE A 168 -4.42 10.72 3.93
N PRO A 169 -4.74 11.06 5.19
CA PRO A 169 -5.59 10.21 6.00
C PRO A 169 -6.88 9.83 5.28
N GLY A 170 -7.17 8.53 5.22
CA GLY A 170 -8.34 7.99 4.52
C GLY A 170 -8.14 7.70 3.03
N ASP A 171 -7.00 8.04 2.41
CA ASP A 171 -6.66 7.54 1.08
C ASP A 171 -6.59 6.01 1.09
N VAL A 172 -6.95 5.38 -0.03
CA VAL A 172 -6.94 3.93 -0.10
C VAL A 172 -5.54 3.44 -0.49
N ILE A 173 -4.97 2.62 0.37
CA ILE A 173 -3.66 1.99 0.19
C ILE A 173 -3.87 0.59 -0.34
N VAL A 174 -3.24 0.29 -1.47
CA VAL A 174 -3.21 -1.06 -2.06
C VAL A 174 -1.77 -1.49 -2.24
N GLY A 175 -1.42 -2.69 -1.75
CA GLY A 175 -0.07 -3.21 -1.84
C GLY A 175 -0.04 -4.65 -2.33
N ASP A 176 0.91 -4.97 -3.21
CA ASP A 176 1.17 -6.31 -3.73
C ASP A 176 2.68 -6.58 -3.92
N GLY A 177 3.05 -7.49 -4.82
CA GLY A 177 4.45 -7.83 -5.10
C GLY A 177 5.28 -6.71 -5.70
N ASP A 178 4.65 -5.74 -6.38
CA ASP A 178 5.33 -4.63 -7.05
C ASP A 178 5.53 -3.41 -6.13
N GLY A 179 4.79 -3.35 -5.00
CA GLY A 179 4.91 -2.29 -4.01
C GLY A 179 3.56 -1.76 -3.52
N VAL A 180 3.46 -0.45 -3.27
CA VAL A 180 2.29 0.16 -2.62
C VAL A 180 1.78 1.34 -3.43
N ALA A 181 0.53 1.24 -3.88
CA ALA A 181 -0.21 2.31 -4.55
C ALA A 181 -1.08 3.10 -3.56
N VAL A 182 -1.22 4.40 -3.81
CA VAL A 182 -2.08 5.33 -3.06
C VAL A 182 -3.20 5.82 -3.97
N ILE A 183 -4.43 5.55 -3.62
CA ILE A 183 -5.61 5.99 -4.39
C ILE A 183 -6.31 7.07 -3.57
N PRO A 184 -6.48 8.31 -4.10
CA PRO A 184 -7.26 9.33 -3.43
C PRO A 184 -8.67 8.83 -3.10
N ALA A 185 -9.10 9.01 -1.85
CA ALA A 185 -10.34 8.41 -1.34
C ALA A 185 -11.57 8.73 -2.21
N HIS A 186 -11.66 9.94 -2.78
CA HIS A 186 -12.82 10.40 -3.54
C HIS A 186 -13.01 9.75 -4.93
N ILE A 187 -11.99 9.03 -5.43
CA ILE A 187 -12.05 8.31 -6.71
C ILE A 187 -11.88 6.80 -6.56
N ALA A 188 -11.83 6.28 -5.34
CA ALA A 188 -11.48 4.88 -5.08
C ALA A 188 -12.48 3.90 -5.73
N ASP A 189 -13.77 4.19 -5.69
CA ASP A 189 -14.81 3.36 -6.30
C ASP A 189 -14.64 3.30 -7.82
N GLU A 190 -14.49 4.46 -8.47
CA GLU A 190 -14.32 4.56 -9.93
C GLU A 190 -13.03 3.86 -10.41
N VAL A 191 -11.94 4.03 -9.65
CA VAL A 191 -10.66 3.37 -9.96
C VAL A 191 -10.77 1.85 -9.80
N ALA A 192 -11.48 1.38 -8.76
CA ALA A 192 -11.69 -0.04 -8.54
C ALA A 192 -12.51 -0.67 -9.66
N ASP A 193 -13.60 -0.02 -10.08
CA ASP A 193 -14.47 -0.49 -11.17
C ASP A 193 -13.71 -0.58 -12.49
N GLU A 194 -13.00 0.47 -12.87
CA GLU A 194 -12.19 0.46 -14.09
C GLU A 194 -11.06 -0.60 -14.01
N ALA A 195 -10.39 -0.72 -12.88
CA ALA A 195 -9.30 -1.68 -12.72
C ALA A 195 -9.78 -3.14 -12.86
N VAL A 196 -10.97 -3.48 -12.37
CA VAL A 196 -11.56 -4.81 -12.58
C VAL A 196 -11.81 -5.08 -14.07
N GLU A 197 -12.37 -4.11 -14.80
CA GLU A 197 -12.59 -4.23 -16.25
C GLU A 197 -11.26 -4.37 -17.01
N MET A 198 -10.26 -3.58 -16.64
CA MET A 198 -8.91 -3.67 -17.23
C MET A 198 -8.28 -5.03 -16.96
N THR A 199 -8.38 -5.55 -15.75
CA THR A 199 -7.86 -6.86 -15.38
C THR A 199 -8.52 -7.98 -16.20
N ALA A 200 -9.84 -7.91 -16.41
CA ALA A 200 -10.54 -8.89 -17.24
C ALA A 200 -10.01 -8.88 -18.69
N TYR A 201 -9.73 -7.69 -19.24
CA TYR A 201 -9.13 -7.56 -20.56
C TYR A 201 -7.69 -8.06 -20.61
N GLU A 202 -6.88 -7.75 -19.62
CA GLU A 202 -5.48 -8.20 -19.49
C GLU A 202 -5.38 -9.73 -19.36
N ASP A 203 -6.32 -10.38 -18.68
CA ASP A 203 -6.42 -11.84 -18.59
C ASP A 203 -6.69 -12.45 -19.99
N PHE A 204 -7.67 -11.93 -20.71
CA PHE A 204 -7.95 -12.31 -22.09
C PHE A 204 -6.73 -12.15 -23.00
N VAL A 205 -6.10 -10.99 -22.98
CA VAL A 205 -4.89 -10.71 -23.76
C VAL A 205 -3.79 -11.71 -23.44
N THR A 206 -3.57 -11.98 -22.17
CA THR A 206 -2.54 -12.92 -21.69
C THR A 206 -2.80 -14.33 -22.24
N GLU A 207 -4.05 -14.80 -22.25
CA GLU A 207 -4.42 -16.09 -22.81
C GLU A 207 -4.16 -16.15 -24.34
N GLU A 208 -4.54 -15.09 -25.04
CA GLU A 208 -4.35 -15.03 -26.51
C GLU A 208 -2.86 -14.97 -26.89
N VAL A 209 -2.06 -14.20 -26.16
CA VAL A 209 -0.61 -14.13 -26.37
C VAL A 209 0.06 -15.49 -26.11
N ARG A 210 -0.37 -16.22 -25.08
CA ARG A 210 0.10 -17.59 -24.81
C ARG A 210 -0.21 -18.57 -25.93
N LYS A 211 -1.29 -18.32 -26.71
CA LYS A 211 -1.64 -19.09 -27.91
C LYS A 211 -0.83 -18.66 -29.14
N GLY A 212 0.02 -17.65 -29.04
CA GLY A 212 0.88 -17.13 -30.11
C GLY A 212 0.30 -15.93 -30.86
N ARG A 213 -0.81 -15.34 -30.41
CA ARG A 213 -1.38 -14.14 -31.03
C ARG A 213 -0.46 -12.92 -30.81
N SER A 214 -0.31 -12.11 -31.87
CA SER A 214 0.45 -10.85 -31.78
C SER A 214 -0.22 -9.85 -30.84
N ILE A 215 0.58 -9.08 -30.12
CA ILE A 215 0.07 -7.96 -29.30
C ILE A 215 -0.40 -6.76 -30.14
N LEU A 216 0.03 -6.67 -31.40
CA LEU A 216 -0.34 -5.56 -32.29
C LEU A 216 -1.85 -5.61 -32.61
N GLY A 217 -2.56 -4.54 -32.28
CA GLY A 217 -4.02 -4.46 -32.39
C GLY A 217 -4.78 -5.12 -31.23
N LEU A 218 -4.13 -6.03 -30.49
CA LEU A 218 -4.69 -6.69 -29.32
C LEU A 218 -4.45 -5.88 -28.04
N TYR A 219 -3.23 -5.33 -27.85
CA TYR A 219 -2.88 -4.57 -26.65
C TYR A 219 -2.04 -3.33 -26.99
N PRO A 220 -2.65 -2.13 -26.94
CA PRO A 220 -4.06 -1.86 -26.63
C PRO A 220 -5.03 -2.36 -27.72
N ALA A 221 -6.32 -2.49 -27.35
CA ALA A 221 -7.38 -2.90 -28.26
C ALA A 221 -7.63 -1.81 -29.30
N THR A 222 -7.01 -1.91 -30.47
CA THR A 222 -7.20 -1.02 -31.62
C THR A 222 -7.84 -1.72 -32.82
N ASP A 223 -8.03 -3.01 -32.73
CA ASP A 223 -8.60 -3.88 -33.74
C ASP A 223 -10.01 -4.33 -33.31
N GLU A 224 -11.03 -4.11 -34.18
CA GLU A 224 -12.42 -4.48 -33.92
C GLU A 224 -12.60 -5.98 -33.65
N GLN A 225 -11.81 -6.84 -34.32
CA GLN A 225 -11.85 -8.26 -34.09
C GLN A 225 -11.40 -8.62 -32.66
N SER A 226 -10.39 -7.93 -32.13
CA SER A 226 -9.93 -8.12 -30.75
C SER A 226 -11.01 -7.78 -29.73
N LEU A 227 -11.80 -6.72 -29.97
CA LEU A 227 -12.94 -6.37 -29.12
C LEU A 227 -14.07 -7.41 -29.20
N ALA A 228 -14.37 -7.93 -30.39
CA ALA A 228 -15.37 -8.97 -30.59
C ALA A 228 -14.96 -10.28 -29.89
N ASP A 229 -13.69 -10.67 -30.04
CA ASP A 229 -13.12 -11.85 -29.40
C ASP A 229 -13.18 -11.73 -27.86
N PHE A 230 -12.85 -10.57 -27.31
CA PHE A 230 -12.97 -10.32 -25.86
C PHE A 230 -14.43 -10.43 -25.39
N ALA A 231 -15.37 -9.86 -26.13
CA ALA A 231 -16.80 -9.97 -25.77
C ALA A 231 -17.28 -11.45 -25.79
N ALA A 232 -16.78 -12.26 -26.72
CA ALA A 232 -17.06 -13.69 -26.76
C ALA A 232 -16.42 -14.43 -25.57
N TRP A 233 -15.16 -14.12 -25.25
CA TRP A 233 -14.42 -14.69 -24.12
C TRP A 233 -15.12 -14.38 -22.79
N ARG A 234 -15.59 -13.12 -22.56
CA ARG A 234 -16.36 -12.75 -21.37
C ARG A 234 -17.61 -13.59 -21.18
N LYS A 235 -18.36 -13.85 -22.26
CA LYS A 235 -19.57 -14.71 -22.18
C LYS A 235 -19.24 -16.14 -21.83
N GLN A 236 -18.09 -16.67 -22.28
CA GLN A 236 -17.66 -18.04 -22.00
C GLN A 236 -17.14 -18.21 -20.58
N THR A 237 -16.45 -17.21 -20.04
CA THR A 237 -15.80 -17.26 -18.72
C THR A 237 -16.66 -16.74 -17.59
N GLY A 238 -17.74 -16.02 -17.90
CA GLY A 238 -18.61 -15.37 -16.91
C GLY A 238 -17.98 -14.15 -16.23
N ARG A 239 -17.01 -13.50 -16.90
CA ARG A 239 -16.24 -12.35 -16.38
C ARG A 239 -16.63 -11.05 -17.04
#